data_e9ade99cf1ddb2e096c7201d146f951f
#
_entry.id   e9ade99cf1ddb2e096c7201d146f951f
#
_cell.length_a   1.000
_cell.length_b   1.000
_cell.length_c   1.000
_cell.angle_alpha   90.00
_cell.angle_beta   90.00
_cell.angle_gamma   90.00
#
_symmetry.space_group_name_H-M   'P 1'
#
loop_
_entity.id
_entity.type
_entity.pdbx_description
1 polymer ?
#
loop_
_entity_poly.entity_id
_entity_poly.type
_entity_poly.pdbx_seq_one_letter_code
_entity_poly.pdbx_strand_id
1 'polypeptide(L)'
;MKKEEFQRQFFRKAGPNIEILRQMADSMPDVRFNIVDCENRVVAFNKANCATCNFRDESEIVGRHIADAFPAVLADAYISLYTEVRESGVPARDRICTHRSDRSTDIGMVNVFPIRDDKGKIIGTTAFYRTVQNSDVTPEWYGALKKAVAHIDRHYKESITLSDLAKVAGMSKSTFCRVFTTTFSISPGEYISTIRINHARKLLTETSATVDQIAHECGFYDQSHFTKIFKRMRGITPGEYRRRHRMQLETT
;
A
#
# COMPACT_ATOMS: atom_id res chain seq x y z
N MET A 1 -7.79 -21.80 12.02
CA MET A 1 -7.44 -22.57 10.79
C MET A 1 -5.97 -22.33 10.50
N LYS A 2 -5.18 -23.37 10.24
CA LYS A 2 -3.77 -23.19 9.86
C LYS A 2 -3.69 -22.42 8.52
N LYS A 3 -2.70 -21.55 8.36
CA LYS A 3 -2.54 -20.67 7.16
C LYS A 3 -2.55 -21.48 5.85
N GLU A 4 -1.82 -22.59 5.83
CA GLU A 4 -1.77 -23.50 4.67
C GLU A 4 -3.12 -24.10 4.31
N GLU A 5 -3.94 -24.42 5.31
CA GLU A 5 -5.27 -24.96 5.09
C GLU A 5 -6.21 -23.91 4.50
N PHE A 6 -6.11 -22.65 4.97
CA PHE A 6 -6.84 -21.53 4.40
C PHE A 6 -6.53 -21.32 2.91
N GLN A 7 -5.24 -21.30 2.56
CA GLN A 7 -4.77 -21.13 1.19
C GLN A 7 -5.23 -22.30 0.29
N ARG A 8 -5.06 -23.55 0.75
CA ARG A 8 -5.50 -24.75 0.02
C ARG A 8 -7.01 -24.77 -0.23
N GLN A 9 -7.81 -24.37 0.76
CA GLN A 9 -9.27 -24.31 0.59
C GLN A 9 -9.68 -23.27 -0.45
N PHE A 10 -9.04 -22.11 -0.47
CA PHE A 10 -9.29 -21.10 -1.48
C PHE A 10 -8.91 -21.60 -2.89
N PHE A 11 -7.73 -22.18 -3.05
CA PHE A 11 -7.26 -22.69 -4.35
C PHE A 11 -8.14 -23.84 -4.88
N ARG A 12 -8.62 -24.68 -4.01
CA ARG A 12 -9.57 -25.74 -4.37
C ARG A 12 -10.87 -25.19 -4.96
N LYS A 13 -11.39 -24.08 -4.42
CA LYS A 13 -12.58 -23.38 -4.93
C LYS A 13 -12.32 -22.60 -6.22
N ALA A 14 -11.15 -22.00 -6.34
CA ALA A 14 -10.76 -21.19 -7.50
C ALA A 14 -10.38 -22.06 -8.74
N GLY A 15 -10.16 -23.35 -8.53
CA GLY A 15 -9.78 -24.30 -9.59
C GLY A 15 -8.28 -24.31 -9.92
N PRO A 16 -7.83 -25.21 -10.79
CA PRO A 16 -6.41 -25.49 -11.02
C PRO A 16 -5.65 -24.34 -11.69
N ASN A 17 -6.33 -23.48 -12.42
CA ASN A 17 -5.69 -22.38 -13.18
C ASN A 17 -5.07 -21.32 -12.28
N ILE A 18 -5.49 -21.21 -11.02
CA ILE A 18 -4.98 -20.21 -10.09
C ILE A 18 -3.51 -20.47 -9.72
N GLU A 19 -3.11 -21.74 -9.63
CA GLU A 19 -1.73 -22.11 -9.34
C GLU A 19 -0.82 -21.79 -10.54
N ILE A 20 -1.30 -21.96 -11.76
CA ILE A 20 -0.58 -21.58 -12.98
C ILE A 20 -0.34 -20.07 -12.99
N LEU A 21 -1.37 -19.26 -12.67
CA LEU A 21 -1.23 -17.80 -12.58
C LEU A 21 -0.18 -17.38 -11.55
N ARG A 22 -0.14 -18.06 -10.42
CA ARG A 22 0.86 -17.82 -9.37
C ARG A 22 2.27 -18.11 -9.85
N GLN A 23 2.48 -19.27 -10.47
CA GLN A 23 3.79 -19.66 -11.03
C GLN A 23 4.24 -18.70 -12.13
N MET A 24 3.33 -18.26 -13.00
CA MET A 24 3.63 -17.23 -14.00
C MET A 24 4.06 -15.91 -13.34
N ALA A 25 3.35 -15.46 -12.33
CA ALA A 25 3.69 -14.22 -11.61
C ALA A 25 5.04 -14.33 -10.88
N ASP A 26 5.38 -15.49 -10.33
CA ASP A 26 6.69 -15.75 -9.71
C ASP A 26 7.85 -15.75 -10.72
N SER A 27 7.58 -16.05 -11.99
CA SER A 27 8.57 -15.99 -13.06
C SER A 27 8.86 -14.58 -13.58
N MET A 28 8.07 -13.59 -13.16
CA MET A 28 8.15 -12.19 -13.58
C MET A 28 8.70 -11.32 -12.43
N PRO A 29 10.00 -11.04 -12.35
CA PRO A 29 10.62 -10.37 -11.20
C PRO A 29 10.12 -8.94 -10.97
N ASP A 30 9.67 -8.26 -12.03
CA ASP A 30 9.17 -6.87 -11.97
C ASP A 30 7.65 -6.76 -11.75
N VAL A 31 6.96 -7.90 -11.69
CA VAL A 31 5.51 -7.96 -11.48
C VAL A 31 5.22 -8.37 -10.04
N ARG A 32 4.58 -7.50 -9.31
CA ARG A 32 4.05 -7.80 -7.98
C ARG A 32 2.65 -8.38 -8.13
N PHE A 33 2.41 -9.47 -7.44
CA PHE A 33 1.17 -10.22 -7.57
C PHE A 33 0.59 -10.52 -6.19
N ASN A 34 -0.71 -10.38 -6.07
CA ASN A 34 -1.44 -10.88 -4.91
C ASN A 34 -2.79 -11.51 -5.27
N ILE A 35 -3.27 -12.32 -4.34
CA ILE A 35 -4.65 -12.79 -4.27
C ILE A 35 -5.19 -12.43 -2.89
N VAL A 36 -6.40 -11.87 -2.86
CA VAL A 36 -7.15 -11.65 -1.63
C VAL A 36 -8.56 -12.26 -1.75
N ASP A 37 -9.09 -12.75 -0.63
CA ASP A 37 -10.46 -13.24 -0.56
C ASP A 37 -11.49 -12.09 -0.44
N CYS A 38 -12.77 -12.44 -0.30
CA CYS A 38 -13.84 -11.44 -0.17
C CYS A 38 -13.78 -10.64 1.14
N GLU A 39 -13.05 -11.11 2.15
CA GLU A 39 -12.82 -10.42 3.43
C GLU A 39 -11.50 -9.67 3.45
N ASN A 40 -10.87 -9.47 2.28
CA ASN A 40 -9.58 -8.83 2.10
C ASN A 40 -8.43 -9.51 2.88
N ARG A 41 -8.55 -10.81 3.15
CA ARG A 41 -7.43 -11.60 3.69
C ARG A 41 -6.53 -12.05 2.55
N VAL A 42 -5.24 -11.95 2.77
CA VAL A 42 -4.24 -12.36 1.79
C VAL A 42 -4.27 -13.88 1.63
N VAL A 43 -4.45 -14.33 0.41
CA VAL A 43 -4.39 -15.74 0.02
C VAL A 43 -3.01 -16.08 -0.55
N ALA A 44 -2.44 -15.20 -1.36
CA ALA A 44 -1.11 -15.40 -1.94
C ALA A 44 -0.42 -14.05 -2.21
N PHE A 45 0.89 -14.04 -2.02
CA PHE A 45 1.82 -13.02 -2.46
C PHE A 45 2.95 -13.68 -3.24
N ASN A 46 3.38 -13.09 -4.36
CA ASN A 46 4.62 -13.55 -4.99
C ASN A 46 5.86 -12.95 -4.29
N LYS A 47 7.03 -13.48 -4.63
CA LYS A 47 8.31 -13.05 -4.05
C LYS A 47 8.56 -11.55 -4.19
N ALA A 48 8.23 -10.96 -5.34
CA ALA A 48 8.38 -9.53 -5.59
C ALA A 48 7.50 -8.69 -4.66
N ASN A 49 6.28 -9.13 -4.38
CA ASN A 49 5.37 -8.46 -3.46
C ASN A 49 5.82 -8.62 -1.99
N CYS A 50 6.28 -9.81 -1.60
CA CYS A 50 6.87 -10.03 -0.28
C CYS A 50 8.08 -9.10 -0.04
N ALA A 51 9.00 -9.02 -0.98
CA ALA A 51 10.17 -8.14 -0.89
C ALA A 51 9.80 -6.67 -0.75
N THR A 52 8.76 -6.22 -1.46
CA THR A 52 8.26 -4.85 -1.39
C THR A 52 7.63 -4.52 -0.03
N CYS A 53 6.89 -5.48 0.54
CA CYS A 53 6.22 -5.31 1.84
C CYS A 53 7.12 -5.70 3.03
N ASN A 54 8.40 -6.01 2.79
CA ASN A 54 9.39 -6.40 3.79
C ASN A 54 9.01 -7.70 4.54
N PHE A 55 8.36 -8.63 3.86
CA PHE A 55 8.17 -9.99 4.31
C PHE A 55 9.26 -10.90 3.76
N ARG A 56 9.68 -11.89 4.55
CA ARG A 56 10.64 -12.91 4.12
C ARG A 56 10.03 -13.83 3.07
N ASP A 57 8.80 -14.22 3.30
CA ASP A 57 7.98 -15.02 2.40
C ASP A 57 6.48 -14.81 2.66
N GLU A 58 5.63 -15.41 1.83
CA GLU A 58 4.17 -15.22 1.91
C GLU A 58 3.55 -15.80 3.19
N SER A 59 4.22 -16.73 3.89
CA SER A 59 3.67 -17.33 5.11
C SER A 59 3.49 -16.31 6.24
N GLU A 60 4.20 -15.19 6.20
CA GLU A 60 4.07 -14.13 7.20
C GLU A 60 2.75 -13.37 7.06
N ILE A 61 2.17 -13.32 5.86
CA ILE A 61 0.97 -12.50 5.58
C ILE A 61 -0.26 -13.32 5.19
N VAL A 62 -0.12 -14.55 4.71
CA VAL A 62 -1.26 -15.42 4.34
C VAL A 62 -2.22 -15.59 5.49
N GLY A 63 -3.52 -15.43 5.20
CA GLY A 63 -4.62 -15.49 6.16
C GLY A 63 -4.83 -14.20 6.97
N ARG A 64 -3.93 -13.21 6.88
CA ARG A 64 -4.08 -11.92 7.54
C ARG A 64 -4.77 -10.92 6.61
N HIS A 65 -5.34 -9.87 7.19
CA HIS A 65 -5.97 -8.81 6.43
C HIS A 65 -4.91 -8.01 5.63
N ILE A 66 -5.25 -7.61 4.40
CA ILE A 66 -4.29 -6.90 3.51
C ILE A 66 -3.80 -5.58 4.11
N ALA A 67 -4.56 -4.96 5.00
CA ALA A 67 -4.14 -3.77 5.73
C ALA A 67 -2.93 -4.01 6.66
N ASP A 68 -2.61 -5.25 6.99
CA ASP A 68 -1.41 -5.59 7.75
C ASP A 68 -0.13 -5.50 6.90
N ALA A 69 -0.27 -5.59 5.56
CA ALA A 69 0.84 -5.47 4.62
C ALA A 69 1.14 -4.02 4.22
N PHE A 70 0.12 -3.15 4.24
CA PHE A 70 0.23 -1.80 3.74
C PHE A 70 -0.13 -0.76 4.80
N PRO A 71 0.38 0.48 4.70
CA PRO A 71 -0.13 1.62 5.47
C PRO A 71 -1.63 1.79 5.25
N ALA A 72 -2.38 2.16 6.29
CA ALA A 72 -3.85 2.21 6.29
C ALA A 72 -4.44 2.91 5.05
N VAL A 73 -3.90 4.09 4.70
CA VAL A 73 -4.41 4.87 3.55
C VAL A 73 -4.20 4.14 2.20
N LEU A 74 -3.07 3.44 2.03
CA LEU A 74 -2.85 2.63 0.83
C LEU A 74 -3.70 1.36 0.84
N ALA A 75 -3.85 0.75 2.01
CA ALA A 75 -4.72 -0.40 2.16
C ALA A 75 -6.18 -0.05 1.83
N ASP A 76 -6.68 1.09 2.28
CA ASP A 76 -8.03 1.56 2.00
C ASP A 76 -8.25 1.78 0.49
N ALA A 77 -7.27 2.36 -0.21
CA ALA A 77 -7.34 2.53 -1.67
C ALA A 77 -7.38 1.18 -2.40
N TYR A 78 -6.56 0.21 -2.00
CA TYR A 78 -6.59 -1.14 -2.58
C TYR A 78 -7.88 -1.88 -2.26
N ILE A 79 -8.36 -1.81 -1.00
CA ILE A 79 -9.61 -2.43 -0.58
C ILE A 79 -10.78 -1.84 -1.37
N SER A 80 -10.82 -0.53 -1.56
CA SER A 80 -11.84 0.14 -2.38
C SER A 80 -11.84 -0.39 -3.81
N LEU A 81 -10.66 -0.50 -4.44
CA LEU A 81 -10.53 -1.03 -5.80
C LEU A 81 -10.93 -2.51 -5.90
N TYR A 82 -10.55 -3.33 -4.92
CA TYR A 82 -10.96 -4.75 -4.87
C TYR A 82 -12.47 -4.88 -4.69
N THR A 83 -13.07 -4.03 -3.87
CA THR A 83 -14.51 -3.99 -3.64
C THR A 83 -15.26 -3.58 -4.92
N GLU A 84 -14.81 -2.53 -5.61
CA GLU A 84 -15.35 -2.12 -6.92
C GLU A 84 -15.39 -3.30 -7.91
N VAL A 85 -14.27 -4.05 -8.00
CA VAL A 85 -14.17 -5.21 -8.90
C VAL A 85 -15.05 -6.38 -8.46
N ARG A 86 -15.17 -6.63 -7.16
CA ARG A 86 -16.06 -7.69 -6.64
C ARG A 86 -17.54 -7.38 -6.84
N GLU A 87 -17.95 -6.14 -6.63
CA GLU A 87 -19.35 -5.71 -6.75
C GLU A 87 -19.78 -5.61 -8.21
N SER A 88 -18.95 -5.04 -9.08
CA SER A 88 -19.26 -4.91 -10.50
C SER A 88 -19.04 -6.21 -11.28
N GLY A 89 -18.15 -7.08 -10.82
CA GLY A 89 -17.70 -8.26 -11.57
C GLY A 89 -16.87 -7.92 -12.81
N VAL A 90 -16.52 -6.63 -13.01
CA VAL A 90 -15.75 -6.13 -14.16
C VAL A 90 -14.30 -5.90 -13.74
N PRO A 91 -13.31 -6.40 -14.51
CA PRO A 91 -11.91 -6.13 -14.23
C PRO A 91 -11.57 -4.64 -14.26
N ALA A 92 -10.84 -4.15 -13.27
CA ALA A 92 -10.19 -2.85 -13.32
C ALA A 92 -8.84 -2.99 -14.04
N ARG A 93 -8.65 -2.20 -15.11
CA ARG A 93 -7.44 -2.26 -15.93
C ARG A 93 -6.70 -0.93 -15.89
N ASP A 94 -5.37 -1.03 -15.91
CA ASP A 94 -4.44 0.11 -16.03
C ASP A 94 -4.73 1.25 -15.06
N ARG A 95 -5.19 0.90 -13.85
CA ARG A 95 -5.39 1.87 -12.77
C ARG A 95 -4.03 2.28 -12.22
N ILE A 96 -3.85 3.57 -12.06
CA ILE A 96 -2.63 4.09 -11.46
C ILE A 96 -2.71 3.91 -9.95
N CYS A 97 -1.64 3.40 -9.38
CA CYS A 97 -1.52 3.21 -7.94
C CYS A 97 -0.13 3.66 -7.46
N THR A 98 -0.04 4.01 -6.21
CA THR A 98 1.25 4.08 -5.53
C THR A 98 1.59 2.72 -4.96
N HIS A 99 2.75 2.25 -5.29
CA HIS A 99 3.33 1.10 -4.62
C HIS A 99 4.46 1.58 -3.74
N ARG A 100 4.31 1.39 -2.44
CA ARG A 100 5.31 1.83 -1.47
C ARG A 100 5.92 0.63 -0.79
N SER A 101 7.23 0.49 -0.98
CA SER A 101 8.09 -0.23 -0.06
C SER A 101 8.69 0.75 0.96
N ASP A 102 9.31 0.23 2.01
CA ASP A 102 10.15 1.01 2.92
C ASP A 102 11.32 1.73 2.22
N ARG A 103 11.57 1.42 0.96
CA ARG A 103 12.74 1.87 0.19
C ARG A 103 12.41 2.75 -1.01
N SER A 104 11.19 2.73 -1.51
CA SER A 104 10.78 3.57 -2.65
C SER A 104 9.28 3.82 -2.67
N THR A 105 8.91 4.98 -3.20
CA THR A 105 7.53 5.28 -3.56
C THR A 105 7.45 5.25 -5.07
N ASP A 106 7.15 4.08 -5.62
CA ASP A 106 6.96 3.93 -7.04
C ASP A 106 5.50 4.14 -7.40
N ILE A 107 5.29 4.91 -8.45
CA ILE A 107 4.00 4.96 -9.12
C ILE A 107 3.96 3.78 -10.09
N GLY A 108 2.91 3.00 -10.01
CA GLY A 108 2.72 1.84 -10.84
C GLY A 108 1.34 1.78 -11.45
N MET A 109 1.16 0.80 -12.29
CA MET A 109 -0.15 0.42 -12.81
C MET A 109 -0.59 -0.88 -12.17
N VAL A 110 -1.87 -0.95 -11.80
CA VAL A 110 -2.49 -2.15 -11.27
C VAL A 110 -3.63 -2.60 -12.18
N ASN A 111 -3.66 -3.89 -12.41
CA ASN A 111 -4.78 -4.59 -13.03
C ASN A 111 -5.37 -5.53 -12.00
N VAL A 112 -6.68 -5.42 -11.75
CA VAL A 112 -7.41 -6.23 -10.78
C VAL A 112 -8.49 -7.04 -11.49
N PHE A 113 -8.54 -8.34 -11.20
CA PHE A 113 -9.49 -9.26 -11.80
C PHE A 113 -10.27 -10.00 -10.73
N PRO A 114 -11.59 -10.24 -10.92
CA PRO A 114 -12.35 -11.09 -10.02
C PRO A 114 -11.95 -12.55 -10.19
N ILE A 115 -11.83 -13.27 -9.08
CA ILE A 115 -11.67 -14.73 -9.07
C ILE A 115 -13.02 -15.35 -8.78
N ARG A 116 -13.43 -16.31 -9.62
CA ARG A 116 -14.71 -17.02 -9.49
C ARG A 116 -14.48 -18.49 -9.17
N ASP A 117 -15.42 -19.07 -8.45
CA ASP A 117 -15.50 -20.52 -8.27
C ASP A 117 -16.14 -21.20 -9.51
N ASP A 118 -16.26 -22.51 -9.45
CA ASP A 118 -16.87 -23.35 -10.48
C ASP A 118 -18.36 -23.04 -10.75
N LYS A 119 -19.02 -22.36 -9.82
CA LYS A 119 -20.42 -21.90 -9.93
C LYS A 119 -20.52 -20.46 -10.44
N GLY A 120 -19.40 -19.81 -10.76
CA GLY A 120 -19.33 -18.42 -11.23
C GLY A 120 -19.42 -17.36 -10.12
N LYS A 121 -19.52 -17.76 -8.85
CA LYS A 121 -19.54 -16.82 -7.71
C LYS A 121 -18.17 -16.23 -7.51
N ILE A 122 -18.10 -14.90 -7.31
CA ILE A 122 -16.84 -14.24 -6.97
C ILE A 122 -16.42 -14.60 -5.55
N ILE A 123 -15.24 -15.17 -5.40
CA ILE A 123 -14.64 -15.63 -4.13
C ILE A 123 -13.44 -14.80 -3.70
N GLY A 124 -12.97 -13.87 -4.53
CA GLY A 124 -11.86 -12.99 -4.25
C GLY A 124 -11.43 -12.20 -5.47
N THR A 125 -10.28 -11.56 -5.36
CA THR A 125 -9.64 -10.81 -6.45
C THR A 125 -8.17 -11.14 -6.55
N THR A 126 -7.62 -11.04 -7.76
CA THR A 126 -6.18 -11.05 -8.00
C THR A 126 -5.73 -9.72 -8.56
N ALA A 127 -4.57 -9.26 -8.18
CA ALA A 127 -4.00 -8.02 -8.66
C ALA A 127 -2.56 -8.20 -9.14
N PHE A 128 -2.27 -7.56 -10.27
CA PHE A 128 -0.94 -7.48 -10.87
C PHE A 128 -0.50 -6.03 -10.88
N TYR A 129 0.63 -5.76 -10.24
CA TYR A 129 1.22 -4.43 -10.15
C TYR A 129 2.53 -4.44 -10.94
N ARG A 130 2.72 -3.41 -11.74
CA ARG A 130 4.00 -3.16 -12.40
C ARG A 130 4.44 -1.72 -12.16
N THR A 131 5.71 -1.52 -11.92
CA THR A 131 6.29 -0.17 -11.94
C THR A 131 6.29 0.33 -13.37
N VAL A 132 5.78 1.53 -13.61
CA VAL A 132 5.85 2.13 -14.93
C VAL A 132 7.21 2.79 -15.08
N GLN A 133 8.08 2.16 -15.87
CA GLN A 133 9.29 2.80 -16.38
C GLN A 133 8.88 3.67 -17.58
N ASN A 134 9.59 4.79 -17.81
CA ASN A 134 9.33 5.73 -18.91
C ASN A 134 9.05 5.00 -20.23
N SER A 135 7.79 4.75 -20.53
CA SER A 135 7.34 4.19 -21.79
C SER A 135 6.35 5.14 -22.44
N ASP A 136 6.30 5.17 -23.75
CA ASP A 136 5.52 6.07 -24.61
C ASP A 136 3.98 6.05 -24.38
N VAL A 137 3.51 5.25 -23.42
CA VAL A 137 2.10 5.04 -23.08
C VAL A 137 1.67 5.83 -21.83
N THR A 138 2.60 6.51 -21.15
CA THR A 138 2.26 7.23 -19.92
C THR A 138 1.75 8.65 -20.23
N PRO A 139 0.60 9.08 -19.66
CA PRO A 139 0.16 10.45 -19.79
C PRO A 139 1.23 11.45 -19.31
N GLU A 140 1.34 12.63 -19.95
CA GLU A 140 2.33 13.67 -19.57
C GLU A 140 2.31 14.01 -18.07
N TRP A 141 1.13 14.05 -17.47
CA TRP A 141 0.98 14.34 -16.03
C TRP A 141 1.57 13.25 -15.12
N TYR A 142 1.80 12.02 -15.63
CA TYR A 142 2.40 10.94 -14.87
C TYR A 142 3.84 11.26 -14.43
N GLY A 143 4.68 11.72 -15.37
CA GLY A 143 6.04 12.16 -15.08
C GLY A 143 6.09 13.32 -14.07
N ALA A 144 5.11 14.21 -14.16
CA ALA A 144 4.95 15.32 -13.25
C ALA A 144 4.61 14.86 -11.82
N LEU A 145 3.65 13.94 -11.67
CA LEU A 145 3.32 13.35 -10.37
C LEU A 145 4.49 12.56 -9.77
N LYS A 146 5.24 11.81 -10.60
CA LYS A 146 6.44 11.08 -10.16
C LYS A 146 7.47 12.03 -9.54
N LYS A 147 7.69 13.19 -10.14
CA LYS A 147 8.58 14.24 -9.59
C LYS A 147 8.07 14.75 -8.23
N ALA A 148 6.78 15.04 -8.12
CA ALA A 148 6.18 15.50 -6.88
C ALA A 148 6.25 14.47 -5.76
N VAL A 149 5.97 13.20 -6.05
CA VAL A 149 6.10 12.08 -5.12
C VAL A 149 7.55 11.92 -4.66
N ALA A 150 8.51 11.91 -5.58
CA ALA A 150 9.93 11.84 -5.24
C ALA A 150 10.41 13.04 -4.42
N HIS A 151 9.82 14.22 -4.62
CA HIS A 151 10.07 15.38 -3.79
C HIS A 151 9.55 15.19 -2.36
N ILE A 152 8.33 14.70 -2.21
CA ILE A 152 7.77 14.39 -0.88
C ILE A 152 8.65 13.38 -0.15
N ASP A 153 9.07 12.30 -0.79
CA ASP A 153 9.90 11.26 -0.17
C ASP A 153 11.26 11.79 0.33
N ARG A 154 11.84 12.71 -0.40
CA ARG A 154 13.13 13.30 -0.01
C ARG A 154 13.01 14.36 1.08
N HIS A 155 11.90 15.11 1.09
CA HIS A 155 11.71 16.30 1.92
C HIS A 155 10.59 16.16 2.97
N TYR A 156 10.06 14.95 3.23
CA TYR A 156 8.90 14.75 4.13
C TYR A 156 9.10 15.33 5.54
N LYS A 157 10.35 15.46 6.00
CA LYS A 157 10.68 16.06 7.29
C LYS A 157 10.49 17.58 7.31
N GLU A 158 10.51 18.20 6.16
CA GLU A 158 10.44 19.64 5.97
C GLU A 158 8.99 20.13 5.84
N SER A 159 8.81 21.44 5.88
CA SER A 159 7.51 22.05 5.60
C SER A 159 7.26 22.06 4.09
N ILE A 160 6.49 21.09 3.60
CA ILE A 160 6.09 20.99 2.19
C ILE A 160 4.74 21.65 2.00
N THR A 161 4.67 22.65 1.10
CA THR A 161 3.39 23.26 0.72
C THR A 161 2.83 22.67 -0.57
N LEU A 162 1.51 22.77 -0.74
CA LEU A 162 0.86 22.38 -2.01
C LEU A 162 1.37 23.20 -3.20
N SER A 163 1.80 24.43 -2.96
CA SER A 163 2.37 25.31 -4.00
C SER A 163 3.74 24.81 -4.47
N ASP A 164 4.56 24.30 -3.55
CA ASP A 164 5.85 23.72 -3.90
C ASP A 164 5.68 22.45 -4.74
N LEU A 165 4.79 21.58 -4.33
CA LEU A 165 4.49 20.35 -5.09
C LEU A 165 3.92 20.65 -6.49
N ALA A 166 3.05 21.65 -6.61
CA ALA A 166 2.51 22.07 -7.89
C ALA A 166 3.61 22.63 -8.81
N LYS A 167 4.54 23.42 -8.27
CA LYS A 167 5.72 23.91 -9.01
C LYS A 167 6.60 22.76 -9.49
N VAL A 168 6.92 21.81 -8.59
CA VAL A 168 7.71 20.62 -8.94
C VAL A 168 7.05 19.80 -10.04
N ALA A 169 5.72 19.71 -10.03
CA ALA A 169 4.93 19.03 -11.04
C ALA A 169 4.72 19.86 -12.33
N GLY A 170 5.13 21.14 -12.37
CA GLY A 170 4.87 22.03 -13.51
C GLY A 170 3.37 22.28 -13.74
N MET A 171 2.56 22.29 -12.68
CA MET A 171 1.10 22.41 -12.74
C MET A 171 0.61 23.61 -11.91
N SER A 172 -0.62 24.10 -12.23
CA SER A 172 -1.32 24.95 -11.29
C SER A 172 -1.70 24.17 -10.03
N LYS A 173 -1.79 24.85 -8.88
CA LYS A 173 -2.17 24.22 -7.59
C LYS A 173 -3.47 23.43 -7.69
N SER A 174 -4.48 24.00 -8.35
CA SER A 174 -5.79 23.35 -8.55
C SER A 174 -5.67 22.11 -9.41
N THR A 175 -4.96 22.18 -10.54
CA THR A 175 -4.72 21.03 -11.43
C THR A 175 -3.97 19.94 -10.71
N PHE A 176 -2.89 20.29 -9.99
CA PHE A 176 -2.10 19.34 -9.22
C PHE A 176 -2.94 18.61 -8.19
N CYS A 177 -3.70 19.32 -7.35
CA CYS A 177 -4.55 18.69 -6.32
C CYS A 177 -5.58 17.76 -6.95
N ARG A 178 -6.24 18.17 -8.03
CA ARG A 178 -7.24 17.34 -8.73
C ARG A 178 -6.60 16.09 -9.32
N VAL A 179 -5.52 16.23 -10.09
CA VAL A 179 -4.83 15.10 -10.73
C VAL A 179 -4.25 14.15 -9.68
N PHE A 180 -3.62 14.70 -8.62
CA PHE A 180 -3.07 13.90 -7.54
C PHE A 180 -4.17 13.09 -6.82
N THR A 181 -5.28 13.74 -6.43
CA THR A 181 -6.38 13.08 -5.72
C THR A 181 -7.08 12.04 -6.59
N THR A 182 -7.30 12.34 -7.88
CA THR A 182 -7.87 11.36 -8.81
C THR A 182 -6.96 10.15 -8.99
N THR A 183 -5.63 10.38 -9.00
CA THR A 183 -4.64 9.31 -9.20
C THR A 183 -4.44 8.44 -7.96
N PHE A 184 -4.35 9.07 -6.79
CA PHE A 184 -4.00 8.39 -5.55
C PHE A 184 -5.17 8.14 -4.60
N SER A 185 -6.37 8.60 -4.96
CA SER A 185 -7.59 8.55 -4.13
C SER A 185 -7.46 9.22 -2.76
N ILE A 186 -6.39 9.99 -2.54
CA ILE A 186 -6.12 10.76 -1.33
C ILE A 186 -5.53 12.12 -1.69
N SER A 187 -5.70 13.09 -0.81
CA SER A 187 -5.10 14.42 -0.99
C SER A 187 -3.57 14.39 -0.83
N PRO A 188 -2.84 15.34 -1.45
CA PRO A 188 -1.40 15.46 -1.25
C PRO A 188 -0.99 15.62 0.23
N GLY A 189 -1.79 16.33 1.04
CA GLY A 189 -1.53 16.48 2.48
C GLY A 189 -1.68 15.18 3.26
N GLU A 190 -2.69 14.38 2.93
CA GLU A 190 -2.85 13.04 3.51
C GLU A 190 -1.72 12.11 3.08
N TYR A 191 -1.27 12.21 1.83
CA TYR A 191 -0.13 11.47 1.33
C TYR A 191 1.15 11.79 2.12
N ILE A 192 1.48 13.08 2.34
CA ILE A 192 2.61 13.51 3.18
C ILE A 192 2.47 12.95 4.60
N SER A 193 1.27 13.05 5.19
CA SER A 193 1.01 12.52 6.53
C SER A 193 1.26 11.01 6.59
N THR A 194 0.86 10.26 5.57
CA THR A 194 1.09 8.80 5.45
C THR A 194 2.59 8.49 5.46
N ILE A 195 3.37 9.24 4.67
CA ILE A 195 4.82 9.12 4.62
C ILE A 195 5.43 9.29 6.01
N ARG A 196 5.09 10.38 6.69
CA ARG A 196 5.58 10.71 8.03
C ARG A 196 5.22 9.64 9.06
N ILE A 197 3.97 9.17 9.07
CA ILE A 197 3.51 8.11 9.99
C ILE A 197 4.26 6.80 9.77
N ASN A 198 4.58 6.44 8.54
CA ASN A 198 5.32 5.22 8.28
C ASN A 198 6.77 5.29 8.80
N HIS A 199 7.44 6.43 8.64
CA HIS A 199 8.75 6.64 9.26
C HIS A 199 8.66 6.62 10.79
N ALA A 200 7.64 7.28 11.35
CA ALA A 200 7.42 7.27 12.80
C ALA A 200 7.21 5.87 13.37
N ARG A 201 6.53 4.98 12.64
CA ARG A 201 6.35 3.58 13.06
C ARG A 201 7.68 2.87 13.27
N LYS A 202 8.64 3.02 12.32
CA LYS A 202 9.97 2.44 12.45
C LYS A 202 10.68 2.98 13.69
N LEU A 203 10.70 4.30 13.84
CA LEU A 203 11.34 4.93 15.00
C LEU A 203 10.70 4.49 16.33
N LEU A 204 9.37 4.31 16.36
CA LEU A 204 8.65 3.83 17.54
C LEU A 204 9.08 2.39 17.94
N THR A 205 9.43 1.54 16.97
CA THR A 205 9.77 0.13 17.22
C THR A 205 11.28 -0.10 17.36
N GLU A 206 12.08 0.69 16.65
CA GLU A 206 13.53 0.46 16.54
C GLU A 206 14.35 1.34 17.49
N THR A 207 13.73 2.37 18.09
CA THR A 207 14.46 3.32 18.95
C THR A 207 13.78 3.52 20.31
N SER A 208 14.54 4.11 21.25
CA SER A 208 14.02 4.58 22.54
C SER A 208 13.63 6.06 22.54
N ALA A 209 13.68 6.75 21.40
CA ALA A 209 13.34 8.17 21.28
C ALA A 209 11.93 8.46 21.81
N THR A 210 11.74 9.61 22.44
CA THR A 210 10.42 9.99 22.97
C THR A 210 9.40 10.19 21.83
N VAL A 211 8.12 10.15 22.15
CA VAL A 211 7.06 10.41 21.15
C VAL A 211 7.18 11.81 20.58
N ASP A 212 7.60 12.78 21.37
CA ASP A 212 7.86 14.15 20.95
C ASP A 212 9.03 14.25 19.97
N GLN A 213 10.17 13.64 20.31
CA GLN A 213 11.33 13.57 19.41
C GLN A 213 10.98 12.94 18.07
N ILE A 214 10.23 11.83 18.08
CA ILE A 214 9.77 11.18 16.85
C ILE A 214 8.83 12.07 16.04
N ALA A 215 7.93 12.81 16.69
CA ALA A 215 7.05 13.75 16.01
C ALA A 215 7.89 14.78 15.22
N HIS A 216 8.84 15.42 15.86
CA HIS A 216 9.72 16.41 15.23
C HIS A 216 10.60 15.79 14.12
N GLU A 217 11.19 14.62 14.39
CA GLU A 217 12.04 13.94 13.40
C GLU A 217 11.26 13.53 12.14
N CYS A 218 9.97 13.27 12.27
CA CYS A 218 9.09 12.95 11.15
C CYS A 218 8.43 14.18 10.51
N GLY A 219 8.75 15.40 10.92
CA GLY A 219 8.26 16.64 10.34
C GLY A 219 6.87 17.05 10.79
N PHE A 220 6.37 16.54 11.92
CA PHE A 220 5.16 17.07 12.55
C PHE A 220 5.47 18.34 13.33
N TYR A 221 4.50 19.23 13.39
CA TYR A 221 4.63 20.51 14.10
C TYR A 221 4.83 20.30 15.61
N ASP A 222 4.06 19.39 16.20
CA ASP A 222 4.13 19.03 17.62
C ASP A 222 3.65 17.60 17.87
N GLN A 223 3.88 17.12 19.09
CA GLN A 223 3.47 15.79 19.54
C GLN A 223 1.94 15.59 19.51
N SER A 224 1.16 16.63 19.78
CA SER A 224 -0.32 16.54 19.82
C SER A 224 -0.89 16.31 18.44
N HIS A 225 -0.42 17.07 17.44
CA HIS A 225 -0.76 16.89 16.03
C HIS A 225 -0.34 15.51 15.52
N PHE A 226 0.90 15.10 15.83
CA PHE A 226 1.39 13.75 15.49
C PHE A 226 0.49 12.67 16.08
N THR A 227 0.21 12.72 17.40
CA THR A 227 -0.61 11.72 18.10
C THR A 227 -2.01 11.62 17.50
N LYS A 228 -2.64 12.75 17.17
CA LYS A 228 -3.96 12.81 16.53
C LYS A 228 -3.95 12.13 15.16
N ILE A 229 -2.97 12.45 14.30
CA ILE A 229 -2.85 11.88 12.97
C ILE A 229 -2.53 10.38 13.06
N PHE A 230 -1.58 9.99 13.93
CA PHE A 230 -1.19 8.60 14.12
C PHE A 230 -2.39 7.75 14.59
N LYS A 231 -3.15 8.22 15.60
CA LYS A 231 -4.34 7.52 16.10
C LYS A 231 -5.43 7.41 15.02
N ARG A 232 -5.66 8.47 14.25
CA ARG A 232 -6.61 8.44 13.12
C ARG A 232 -6.23 7.38 12.10
N MET A 233 -4.94 7.23 11.79
CA MET A 233 -4.45 6.34 10.72
C MET A 233 -4.16 4.91 11.21
N ARG A 234 -4.02 4.68 12.51
CA ARG A 234 -3.62 3.38 13.08
C ARG A 234 -4.58 2.84 14.13
N GLY A 235 -5.61 3.60 14.50
CA GLY A 235 -6.58 3.21 15.51
C GLY A 235 -6.10 3.31 16.95
N ILE A 236 -4.79 3.39 17.20
CA ILE A 236 -4.16 3.45 18.53
C ILE A 236 -3.13 4.58 18.59
N THR A 237 -2.78 5.00 19.79
CA THR A 237 -1.77 6.06 20.01
C THR A 237 -0.35 5.55 19.71
N PRO A 238 0.63 6.46 19.41
CA PRO A 238 2.03 6.09 19.24
C PRO A 238 2.62 5.31 20.43
N GLY A 239 2.28 5.72 21.66
CA GLY A 239 2.75 5.04 22.87
C GLY A 239 2.17 3.62 23.02
N GLU A 240 0.89 3.43 22.69
CA GLU A 240 0.26 2.10 22.67
C GLU A 240 0.87 1.23 21.57
N TYR A 241 1.14 1.80 20.40
CA TYR A 241 1.78 1.10 19.28
C TYR A 241 3.16 0.56 19.69
N ARG A 242 4.01 1.39 20.29
CA ARG A 242 5.32 1.00 20.84
C ARG A 242 5.22 -0.13 21.84
N ARG A 243 4.30 -0.01 22.82
CA ARG A 243 4.11 -1.00 23.88
C ARG A 243 3.70 -2.36 23.33
N ARG A 244 2.73 -2.39 22.41
CA ARG A 244 2.29 -3.65 21.79
C ARG A 244 3.40 -4.34 21.01
N HIS A 245 4.23 -3.58 20.32
CA HIS A 245 5.32 -4.14 19.55
C HIS A 245 6.43 -4.72 20.44
N ARG A 246 6.76 -4.06 21.56
CA ARG A 246 7.74 -4.59 22.54
C ARG A 246 7.27 -5.90 23.16
N MET A 247 6.00 -6.00 23.55
CA MET A 247 5.43 -7.24 24.11
C MET A 247 5.48 -8.40 23.12
N GLN A 248 5.36 -8.14 21.81
CA GLN A 248 5.47 -9.20 20.79
C GLN A 248 6.91 -9.75 20.65
N LEU A 249 7.92 -8.91 20.87
CA LEU A 249 9.34 -9.33 20.82
C LEU A 249 9.77 -10.12 22.07
N GLU A 250 9.13 -9.88 23.21
CA GLU A 250 9.43 -10.58 24.47
C GLU A 250 8.74 -11.95 24.56
N THR A 251 7.80 -12.25 23.65
CA THR A 251 7.01 -13.49 23.63
C THR A 251 7.47 -14.47 22.53
N THR A 252 8.53 -14.13 21.79
CA THR A 252 9.13 -14.94 20.70
C THR A 252 10.51 -15.41 21.06
#